data_17816a74b9ca682577a4d242dafd2dcd
#
_entry.id   17816a74b9ca682577a4d242dafd2dcd
#
_cell.length_a   1.000
_cell.length_b   1.000
_cell.length_c   1.000
_cell.angle_alpha   90.00
_cell.angle_beta   90.00
_cell.angle_gamma   90.00
#
_symmetry.space_group_name_H-M   'P 1'
#
loop_
_entity.id
_entity.type
_entity.pdbx_description
1 polymer ?
#
loop_
_entity_poly.entity_id
_entity_poly.type
_entity_poly.pdbx_seq_one_letter_code
_entity_poly.pdbx_strand_id
1 'polypeptide(L)'
;MTEVKKVRYTYDQLHNLVKKIADDITGSGIKIDIVVGIATGGWIPARILRTFLPHDGRFPKALYSIGIINYDSDDNLLDDPTIVQDLPVNIGFRNKSVLLVDEVADSGGTFVKAKEYIEALFPKSLHTAVIHLKDKSRFIPDFVGEKAGNNWIVYPWDVK
;
A
#
# COMPACT_ATOMS: atom_id res chain seq x y z
N MET A 1 -3.12 -25.41 18.71
CA MET A 1 -2.76 -24.10 18.13
C MET A 1 -1.91 -24.36 16.90
N THR A 2 -2.38 -23.97 15.74
CA THR A 2 -1.54 -24.06 14.51
C THR A 2 -0.44 -23.03 14.63
N GLU A 3 0.80 -23.48 14.65
CA GLU A 3 1.97 -22.63 14.70
C GLU A 3 1.98 -21.73 13.46
N VAL A 4 1.98 -20.41 13.65
CA VAL A 4 1.99 -19.44 12.54
C VAL A 4 3.37 -19.52 11.88
N LYS A 5 3.41 -20.02 10.65
CA LYS A 5 4.65 -20.15 9.88
C LYS A 5 5.20 -18.76 9.57
N LYS A 6 6.49 -18.54 9.89
CA LYS A 6 7.22 -17.33 9.48
C LYS A 6 7.80 -17.49 8.08
N VAL A 7 7.50 -16.55 7.19
CA VAL A 7 8.06 -16.49 5.84
C VAL A 7 8.91 -15.24 5.72
N ARG A 8 10.17 -15.41 5.35
CA ARG A 8 11.15 -14.32 5.17
C ARG A 8 11.30 -14.01 3.70
N TYR A 9 11.32 -12.72 3.37
CA TYR A 9 11.59 -12.24 2.02
C TYR A 9 12.90 -11.48 1.95
N THR A 10 13.57 -11.58 0.81
CA THR A 10 14.73 -10.73 0.48
C THR A 10 14.27 -9.45 -0.21
N TYR A 11 15.14 -8.44 -0.24
CA TYR A 11 14.87 -7.21 -1.00
C TYR A 11 14.60 -7.50 -2.48
N ASP A 12 15.35 -8.42 -3.10
CA ASP A 12 15.18 -8.79 -4.51
C ASP A 12 13.82 -9.45 -4.79
N GLN A 13 13.37 -10.33 -3.91
CA GLN A 13 12.04 -10.95 -4.03
C GLN A 13 10.94 -9.89 -3.96
N LEU A 14 11.02 -8.96 -3.01
CA LEU A 14 10.02 -7.90 -2.88
C LEU A 14 10.08 -6.92 -4.05
N HIS A 15 11.28 -6.56 -4.52
CA HIS A 15 11.45 -5.72 -5.69
C HIS A 15 10.78 -6.32 -6.93
N ASN A 16 10.93 -7.63 -7.15
CA ASN A 16 10.30 -8.35 -8.24
C ASN A 16 8.76 -8.39 -8.11
N LEU A 17 8.23 -8.57 -6.89
CA LEU A 17 6.79 -8.51 -6.64
C LEU A 17 6.23 -7.10 -6.93
N VAL A 18 6.94 -6.06 -6.51
CA VAL A 18 6.54 -4.68 -6.80
C VAL A 18 6.62 -4.37 -8.30
N LYS A 19 7.64 -4.89 -9.00
CA LYS A 19 7.72 -4.76 -10.45
C LYS A 19 6.55 -5.45 -11.14
N LYS A 20 6.18 -6.66 -10.71
CA LYS A 20 4.98 -7.37 -11.20
C LYS A 20 3.72 -6.52 -11.04
N ILE A 21 3.52 -5.90 -9.86
CA ILE A 21 2.38 -4.99 -9.62
C ILE A 21 2.39 -3.82 -10.60
N ALA A 22 3.56 -3.22 -10.85
CA ALA A 22 3.68 -2.13 -11.82
C ALA A 22 3.36 -2.56 -13.25
N ASP A 23 3.79 -3.77 -13.65
CA ASP A 23 3.48 -4.36 -14.95
C ASP A 23 1.96 -4.63 -15.08
N ASP A 24 1.31 -5.14 -14.04
CA ASP A 24 -0.14 -5.36 -13.99
C ASP A 24 -0.93 -4.03 -14.12
N ILE A 25 -0.51 -2.98 -13.40
CA ILE A 25 -1.11 -1.64 -13.50
C ILE A 25 -0.94 -1.09 -14.92
N THR A 26 0.25 -1.18 -15.47
CA THR A 26 0.55 -0.70 -16.82
C THR A 26 -0.26 -1.47 -17.87
N GLY A 27 -0.34 -2.79 -17.74
CA GLY A 27 -1.12 -3.66 -18.63
C GLY A 27 -2.62 -3.41 -18.57
N SER A 28 -3.13 -2.92 -17.44
CA SER A 28 -4.55 -2.54 -17.29
C SER A 28 -4.93 -1.25 -18.04
N GLY A 29 -3.96 -0.47 -18.49
CA GLY A 29 -4.16 0.84 -19.12
C GLY A 29 -4.50 1.97 -18.15
N ILE A 30 -4.52 1.72 -16.83
CA ILE A 30 -4.76 2.73 -15.81
C ILE A 30 -3.56 3.69 -15.74
N LYS A 31 -3.84 4.98 -15.81
CA LYS A 31 -2.84 6.03 -15.64
C LYS A 31 -2.89 6.52 -14.20
N ILE A 32 -1.77 6.51 -13.51
CA ILE A 32 -1.62 6.99 -12.13
C ILE A 32 -0.95 8.36 -12.15
N ASP A 33 -1.53 9.33 -11.46
CA ASP A 33 -0.97 10.66 -11.27
C ASP A 33 -0.23 10.81 -9.95
N ILE A 34 -0.77 10.20 -8.89
CA ILE A 34 -0.27 10.32 -7.52
C ILE A 34 -0.15 8.92 -6.91
N VAL A 35 0.96 8.65 -6.24
CA VAL A 35 1.14 7.46 -5.40
C VAL A 35 1.13 7.88 -3.94
N VAL A 36 0.35 7.20 -3.12
CA VAL A 36 0.28 7.40 -1.67
C VAL A 36 0.66 6.09 -0.98
N GLY A 37 1.74 6.12 -0.21
CA GLY A 37 2.13 4.99 0.65
C GLY A 37 1.51 5.10 2.03
N ILE A 38 0.97 4.00 2.55
CA ILE A 38 0.54 3.94 3.94
C ILE A 38 1.79 3.74 4.79
N ALA A 39 2.15 4.76 5.56
CA ALA A 39 3.37 4.73 6.35
C ALA A 39 3.15 3.85 7.61
N THR A 40 4.19 3.15 8.03
CA THR A 40 5.54 3.24 7.49
C THR A 40 5.87 2.16 6.44
N GLY A 41 5.29 0.96 6.53
CA GLY A 41 5.64 -0.18 5.69
C GLY A 41 5.35 0.02 4.20
N GLY A 42 4.22 0.62 3.86
CA GLY A 42 3.82 0.93 2.49
C GLY A 42 4.68 1.98 1.78
N TRP A 43 5.52 2.71 2.52
CA TRP A 43 6.43 3.69 1.94
C TRP A 43 7.46 3.08 0.98
N ILE A 44 7.99 1.91 1.35
CA ILE A 44 9.00 1.21 0.54
C ILE A 44 8.43 0.75 -0.80
N PRO A 45 7.33 -0.05 -0.85
CA PRO A 45 6.73 -0.44 -2.11
C PRO A 45 6.23 0.75 -2.93
N ALA A 46 5.67 1.78 -2.31
CA ALA A 46 5.22 2.98 -3.01
C ALA A 46 6.38 3.70 -3.72
N ARG A 47 7.54 3.81 -3.05
CA ARG A 47 8.75 4.40 -3.64
C ARG A 47 9.25 3.61 -4.85
N ILE A 48 9.22 2.29 -4.78
CA ILE A 48 9.65 1.41 -5.87
C ILE A 48 8.64 1.47 -7.02
N LEU A 49 7.35 1.33 -6.74
CA LEU A 49 6.27 1.43 -7.74
C LEU A 49 6.35 2.73 -8.54
N ARG A 50 6.54 3.85 -7.86
CA ARG A 50 6.71 5.16 -8.52
C ARG A 50 7.78 5.13 -9.59
N THR A 51 8.85 4.35 -9.41
CA THR A 51 9.94 4.24 -10.37
C THR A 51 9.55 3.47 -11.62
N PHE A 52 8.75 2.41 -11.47
CA PHE A 52 8.34 1.54 -12.56
C PHE A 52 7.10 2.02 -13.32
N LEU A 53 6.24 2.81 -12.66
CA LEU A 53 5.03 3.30 -13.31
C LEU A 53 5.37 4.29 -14.45
N PRO A 54 4.69 4.17 -15.60
CA PRO A 54 4.90 5.09 -16.72
C PRO A 54 4.69 6.54 -16.31
N HIS A 55 5.53 7.42 -16.80
CA HIS A 55 5.42 8.87 -16.67
C HIS A 55 5.56 9.55 -18.04
N ASP A 56 5.08 10.78 -18.16
CA ASP A 56 5.06 11.54 -19.40
C ASP A 56 6.42 12.12 -19.83
N GLY A 57 7.49 11.68 -19.18
CA GLY A 57 8.87 12.08 -19.48
C GLY A 57 9.35 13.36 -18.80
N ARG A 58 8.46 14.10 -18.15
CA ARG A 58 8.84 15.37 -17.49
C ARG A 58 9.17 15.21 -16.02
N PHE A 59 8.32 14.52 -15.27
CA PHE A 59 8.49 14.30 -13.83
C PHE A 59 7.99 12.93 -13.44
N PRO A 60 8.67 12.27 -12.48
CA PRO A 60 8.12 11.08 -11.85
C PRO A 60 6.79 11.42 -11.17
N LYS A 61 5.93 10.42 -10.98
CA LYS A 61 4.68 10.56 -10.23
C LYS A 61 4.92 11.20 -8.88
N ALA A 62 3.98 12.04 -8.43
CA ALA A 62 4.01 12.56 -7.08
C ALA A 62 3.88 11.41 -6.08
N LEU A 63 4.66 11.47 -5.00
CA LEU A 63 4.70 10.44 -3.95
C LEU A 63 4.48 11.10 -2.60
N TYR A 64 3.45 10.65 -1.91
CA TYR A 64 3.09 11.11 -0.56
C TYR A 64 2.93 9.93 0.37
N SER A 65 2.89 10.19 1.67
CA SER A 65 2.56 9.19 2.69
C SER A 65 1.43 9.65 3.59
N ILE A 66 0.61 8.68 4.01
CA ILE A 66 -0.38 8.84 5.07
C ILE A 66 -0.02 7.87 6.19
N GLY A 67 0.11 8.37 7.42
CA GLY A 67 0.41 7.53 8.57
C GLY A 67 -0.86 7.05 9.25
N ILE A 68 -1.02 5.74 9.38
CA ILE A 68 -2.18 5.13 10.03
C ILE A 68 -1.71 4.10 11.05
N ILE A 69 -2.22 4.21 12.28
CA ILE A 69 -2.02 3.23 13.35
C ILE A 69 -3.28 2.37 13.46
N ASN A 70 -3.08 1.05 13.45
CA ASN A 70 -4.13 0.06 13.58
C ASN A 70 -4.00 -0.81 14.85
N TYR A 71 -3.00 -0.52 15.69
CA TYR A 71 -2.73 -1.21 16.95
C TYR A 71 -2.47 -0.19 18.05
N ASP A 72 -2.86 -0.54 19.28
CA ASP A 72 -2.53 0.24 20.48
C ASP A 72 -1.10 -0.07 20.98
N SER A 73 -0.71 0.52 22.12
CA SER A 73 0.60 0.31 22.76
C SER A 73 0.83 -1.12 23.26
N ASP A 74 -0.23 -1.91 23.38
CA ASP A 74 -0.20 -3.28 23.87
C ASP A 74 -0.39 -4.30 22.73
N ASP A 75 -0.19 -3.87 21.47
CA ASP A 75 -0.35 -4.65 20.24
C ASP A 75 -1.76 -5.21 20.01
N ASN A 76 -2.80 -4.61 20.62
CA ASN A 76 -4.17 -4.96 20.32
C ASN A 76 -4.67 -4.21 19.08
N LEU A 77 -5.42 -4.91 18.25
CA LEU A 77 -6.05 -4.31 17.05
C LEU A 77 -7.08 -3.25 17.50
N LEU A 78 -7.00 -2.06 16.90
CA LEU A 78 -7.99 -1.01 17.11
C LEU A 78 -9.28 -1.31 16.35
N ASP A 79 -10.42 -0.99 16.94
CA ASP A 79 -11.73 -1.08 16.27
C ASP A 79 -11.82 -0.09 15.10
N ASP A 80 -11.24 1.10 15.26
CA ASP A 80 -11.12 2.15 14.24
C ASP A 80 -9.66 2.62 14.12
N PRO A 81 -8.98 2.32 13.00
CA PRO A 81 -7.62 2.80 12.76
C PRO A 81 -7.54 4.32 12.81
N THR A 82 -6.46 4.85 13.38
CA THR A 82 -6.26 6.28 13.59
C THR A 82 -5.24 6.86 12.62
N ILE A 83 -5.59 7.96 11.95
CA ILE A 83 -4.65 8.73 11.13
C ILE A 83 -3.78 9.57 12.06
N VAL A 84 -2.47 9.33 12.00
CA VAL A 84 -1.46 10.02 12.82
C VAL A 84 -0.55 10.93 12.01
N GLN A 85 -0.58 10.79 10.69
CA GLN A 85 0.11 11.67 9.76
C GLN A 85 -0.80 11.93 8.56
N ASP A 86 -1.26 13.16 8.43
CA ASP A 86 -2.09 13.61 7.32
C ASP A 86 -1.30 13.79 6.02
N LEU A 87 -2.02 13.76 4.91
CA LEU A 87 -1.51 14.21 3.63
C LEU A 87 -1.35 15.75 3.64
N PRO A 88 -0.34 16.30 2.91
CA PRO A 88 -0.18 17.74 2.82
C PRO A 88 -1.42 18.43 2.26
N VAL A 89 -1.88 19.49 2.89
CA VAL A 89 -3.12 20.20 2.54
C VAL A 89 -3.14 20.83 1.14
N ASN A 90 -1.97 21.02 0.54
CA ASN A 90 -1.83 21.66 -0.77
C ASN A 90 -1.84 20.69 -1.96
N ILE A 91 -2.07 19.40 -1.72
CA ILE A 91 -2.15 18.41 -2.79
C ILE A 91 -3.52 18.53 -3.45
N GLY A 92 -3.52 18.88 -4.74
CA GLY A 92 -4.73 18.85 -5.55
C GLY A 92 -5.08 17.43 -5.98
N PHE A 93 -5.89 16.72 -5.21
CA PHE A 93 -6.37 15.37 -5.56
C PHE A 93 -7.49 15.39 -6.62
N ARG A 94 -8.24 16.50 -6.75
CA ARG A 94 -9.28 16.62 -7.76
C ARG A 94 -8.75 16.33 -9.15
N ASN A 95 -9.50 15.55 -9.91
CA ASN A 95 -9.15 15.13 -11.28
C ASN A 95 -7.85 14.33 -11.39
N LYS A 96 -7.35 13.78 -10.29
CA LYS A 96 -6.15 12.94 -10.26
C LYS A 96 -6.51 11.48 -10.01
N SER A 97 -5.84 10.58 -10.72
CA SER A 97 -5.88 9.15 -10.44
C SER A 97 -4.84 8.83 -9.38
N VAL A 98 -5.28 8.26 -8.28
CA VAL A 98 -4.46 7.97 -7.09
C VAL A 98 -4.25 6.47 -6.97
N LEU A 99 -3.02 6.07 -6.64
CA LEU A 99 -2.68 4.71 -6.24
C LEU A 99 -2.31 4.70 -4.76
N LEU A 100 -3.09 4.02 -3.95
CA LEU A 100 -2.82 3.78 -2.53
C LEU A 100 -2.08 2.46 -2.36
N VAL A 101 -0.95 2.48 -1.64
CA VAL A 101 -0.02 1.34 -1.56
C VAL A 101 0.31 1.01 -0.11
N ASP A 102 0.29 -0.29 0.22
CA ASP A 102 0.82 -0.83 1.48
C ASP A 102 1.66 -2.08 1.21
N GLU A 103 2.43 -2.53 2.20
CA GLU A 103 3.22 -3.76 2.08
C GLU A 103 2.35 -5.02 2.30
N VAL A 104 1.37 -4.94 3.22
CA VAL A 104 0.50 -6.08 3.55
C VAL A 104 -0.93 -5.63 3.83
N ALA A 105 -1.89 -6.33 3.25
CA ALA A 105 -3.29 -6.27 3.67
C ALA A 105 -3.55 -7.43 4.64
N ASP A 106 -3.42 -7.16 5.94
CA ASP A 106 -3.58 -8.15 7.00
C ASP A 106 -5.05 -8.29 7.40
N SER A 107 -5.61 -7.37 8.19
CA SER A 107 -7.05 -7.30 8.47
C SER A 107 -7.82 -6.47 7.43
N GLY A 108 -7.12 -5.59 6.75
CA GLY A 108 -7.66 -4.65 5.78
C GLY A 108 -8.16 -3.32 6.35
N GLY A 109 -8.19 -3.18 7.68
CA GLY A 109 -8.70 -1.96 8.34
C GLY A 109 -7.94 -0.69 7.94
N THR A 110 -6.64 -0.76 7.82
CA THR A 110 -5.78 0.35 7.39
C THR A 110 -6.13 0.84 5.98
N PHE A 111 -6.35 -0.11 5.04
CA PHE A 111 -6.79 0.24 3.68
C PHE A 111 -8.16 0.91 3.66
N VAL A 112 -9.12 0.40 4.43
CA VAL A 112 -10.46 0.99 4.51
C VAL A 112 -10.36 2.43 5.00
N LYS A 113 -9.63 2.68 6.09
CA LYS A 113 -9.44 4.02 6.65
C LYS A 113 -8.76 4.98 5.67
N ALA A 114 -7.67 4.54 5.04
CA ALA A 114 -6.95 5.36 4.06
C ALA A 114 -7.79 5.66 2.82
N LYS A 115 -8.54 4.66 2.34
CA LYS A 115 -9.44 4.80 1.19
C LYS A 115 -10.52 5.84 1.47
N GLU A 116 -11.24 5.75 2.59
CA GLU A 116 -12.26 6.71 3.00
C GLU A 116 -11.70 8.13 3.07
N TYR A 117 -10.51 8.29 3.66
CA TYR A 117 -9.84 9.58 3.76
C TYR A 117 -9.53 10.19 2.38
N ILE A 118 -8.97 9.39 1.45
CA ILE A 118 -8.61 9.87 0.12
C ILE A 118 -9.86 10.14 -0.73
N GLU A 119 -10.90 9.31 -0.63
CA GLU A 119 -12.16 9.52 -1.36
C GLU A 119 -12.84 10.83 -0.96
N ALA A 120 -12.73 11.25 0.31
CA ALA A 120 -13.20 12.54 0.78
C ALA A 120 -12.46 13.75 0.15
N LEU A 121 -11.31 13.54 -0.48
CA LEU A 121 -10.57 14.56 -1.24
C LEU A 121 -10.99 14.63 -2.72
N PHE A 122 -11.99 13.85 -3.12
CA PHE A 122 -12.59 13.84 -4.46
C PHE A 122 -11.58 13.57 -5.61
N PRO A 123 -10.79 12.49 -5.55
CA PRO A 123 -9.94 12.11 -6.68
C PRO A 123 -10.79 11.72 -7.90
N LYS A 124 -10.19 11.72 -9.09
CA LYS A 124 -10.82 11.18 -10.31
C LYS A 124 -11.05 9.68 -10.20
N SER A 125 -10.06 8.97 -9.67
CA SER A 125 -10.11 7.55 -9.37
C SER A 125 -9.15 7.21 -8.24
N LEU A 126 -9.46 6.15 -7.50
CA LEU A 126 -8.61 5.60 -6.47
C LEU A 126 -8.42 4.12 -6.72
N HIS A 127 -7.18 3.71 -6.86
CA HIS A 127 -6.74 2.33 -7.02
C HIS A 127 -5.87 1.93 -5.84
N THR A 128 -5.80 0.63 -5.58
CA THR A 128 -5.11 0.09 -4.41
C THR A 128 -4.16 -1.02 -4.80
N ALA A 129 -2.99 -1.07 -4.17
CA ALA A 129 -1.99 -2.09 -4.41
C ALA A 129 -1.32 -2.55 -3.13
N VAL A 130 -0.97 -3.83 -3.06
CA VAL A 130 -0.28 -4.44 -1.91
C VAL A 130 0.74 -5.47 -2.39
N ILE A 131 1.86 -5.59 -1.67
CA ILE A 131 2.80 -6.68 -1.96
C ILE A 131 2.15 -8.01 -1.58
N HIS A 132 1.63 -8.12 -0.35
CA HIS A 132 1.06 -9.35 0.17
C HIS A 132 -0.38 -9.19 0.63
N LEU A 133 -1.25 -10.08 0.16
CA LEU A 133 -2.63 -10.18 0.63
C LEU A 133 -2.79 -11.41 1.52
N LYS A 134 -3.25 -11.22 2.75
CA LYS A 134 -3.60 -12.32 3.65
C LYS A 134 -5.04 -12.79 3.47
N ASP A 135 -5.28 -14.09 3.69
CA ASP A 135 -6.61 -14.69 3.51
C ASP A 135 -7.67 -14.10 4.45
N LYS A 136 -7.25 -13.64 5.63
CA LYS A 136 -8.15 -13.01 6.63
C LYS A 136 -8.49 -11.56 6.33
N SER A 137 -7.87 -10.94 5.31
CA SER A 137 -8.14 -9.54 4.98
C SER A 137 -9.58 -9.35 4.50
N ARG A 138 -10.27 -8.38 5.10
CA ARG A 138 -11.62 -7.95 4.68
C ARG A 138 -11.58 -6.97 3.49
N PHE A 139 -10.41 -6.44 3.19
CA PHE A 139 -10.18 -5.55 2.07
C PHE A 139 -9.35 -6.27 1.01
N ILE A 140 -9.82 -6.26 -0.22
CA ILE A 140 -9.12 -6.86 -1.35
C ILE A 140 -8.62 -5.71 -2.25
N PRO A 141 -7.30 -5.46 -2.29
CA PRO A 141 -6.72 -4.46 -3.19
C PRO A 141 -6.90 -4.82 -4.66
N ASP A 142 -6.92 -3.81 -5.54
CA ASP A 142 -7.05 -4.00 -6.99
C ASP A 142 -5.84 -4.73 -7.58
N PHE A 143 -4.64 -4.47 -7.04
CA PHE A 143 -3.40 -5.09 -7.49
C PHE A 143 -2.68 -5.77 -6.33
N VAL A 144 -2.34 -7.03 -6.51
CA VAL A 144 -1.72 -7.87 -5.48
C VAL A 144 -0.46 -8.53 -6.04
N GLY A 145 0.65 -8.36 -5.34
CA GLY A 145 1.90 -9.03 -5.69
C GLY A 145 1.79 -10.53 -5.48
N GLU A 146 1.44 -10.94 -4.28
CA GLU A 146 1.33 -12.35 -3.89
C GLU A 146 0.26 -12.55 -2.80
N LYS A 147 -0.44 -13.69 -2.86
CA LYS A 147 -1.28 -14.17 -1.76
C LYS A 147 -0.41 -14.91 -0.74
N ALA A 148 -0.40 -14.46 0.49
CA ALA A 148 0.50 -14.97 1.54
C ALA A 148 -0.15 -15.93 2.53
N GLY A 149 -1.42 -16.32 2.31
CA GLY A 149 -2.17 -17.10 3.29
C GLY A 149 -2.27 -16.34 4.62
N ASN A 150 -2.14 -17.06 5.74
CA ASN A 150 -2.10 -16.45 7.07
C ASN A 150 -0.71 -16.50 7.72
N ASN A 151 0.33 -16.66 6.91
CA ASN A 151 1.71 -16.69 7.37
C ASN A 151 2.15 -15.35 7.99
N TRP A 152 3.06 -15.41 8.96
CA TRP A 152 3.74 -14.21 9.44
C TRP A 152 4.83 -13.82 8.46
N ILE A 153 4.71 -12.65 7.83
CA ILE A 153 5.68 -12.15 6.87
C ILE A 153 6.76 -11.37 7.63
N VAL A 154 8.01 -11.73 7.38
CA VAL A 154 9.17 -11.01 7.91
C VAL A 154 9.83 -10.27 6.76
N TYR A 155 9.65 -8.97 6.74
CA TYR A 155 10.25 -8.10 5.76
C TYR A 155 11.73 -7.82 6.08
N PRO A 156 12.59 -7.62 5.07
CA PRO A 156 14.01 -7.36 5.30
C PRO A 156 14.31 -6.04 6.03
N TRP A 157 13.38 -5.09 6.00
CA TRP A 157 13.48 -3.83 6.74
C TRP A 157 13.03 -3.93 8.21
N ASP A 158 12.38 -5.03 8.62
CA ASP A 158 11.96 -5.29 10.00
C ASP A 158 13.00 -6.13 10.78
N VAL A 159 14.05 -6.58 10.12
CA VAL A 159 15.07 -7.45 10.74
C VAL A 159 16.09 -6.58 11.46
N LYS A 160 16.25 -6.86 12.76
CA LYS A 160 17.31 -6.28 13.61
C LYS A 160 18.57 -7.14 13.56
#